data_68c2d1487206cd7781b6ee75e9648e67
#
_entry.id   68c2d1487206cd7781b6ee75e9648e67
#
_cell.length_a   1.000
_cell.length_b   1.000
_cell.length_c   1.000
_cell.angle_alpha   90.00
_cell.angle_beta   90.00
_cell.angle_gamma   90.00
#
_symmetry.space_group_name_H-M   'P 1'
#
loop_
_entity.id
_entity.type
_entity.pdbx_description
1 polymer ?
#
loop_
_entity_poly.entity_id
_entity_poly.type
_entity_poly.pdbx_seq_one_letter_code
_entity_poly.pdbx_strand_id
1 'polypeptide(L)'
;MVNVHTKFVWVLSVLPFYLFTFLPLNAQLARYRYDFTLNRSDFVDSIAIEWERGQVFLPVEIGGKTYRFLFDTGAAQAVVYADSPIDGCRPAGLIRSQDATGAMDTVQLVTLPPLTLGQLTLTGCQATIHRRPVAGRNIDGIIGFDLIHRGLSAKMDVRNRLLILTDRKDFFRNEQGFSARYKLKYHVPYIKVNPAGRYKELTLFDTGSRSLYGMSCQSFDACRAKIGAEADSLIEGRSLGRHAIGHFGSERLSEVLFLHLQRLSAFDHAFCDVHTLTTQGESHLGAALLNYGAVIVLPHKKRICFQPYNQQVQTTVNNQQLDIAFVPEGGLPSVGLIWEQGEPYRLGFRQGDIITKIDDTPILSFTQFVTYPFLIGREYLFTVKDARGISRQIRWTRQKKR
;
A
#
# COMPACT_ATOMS: atom_id res chain seq x y z
N MET A 1 81.34 48.55 -20.41
CA MET A 1 80.07 48.82 -19.69
C MET A 1 79.01 48.94 -20.75
N VAL A 2 78.25 47.87 -20.97
CA VAL A 2 77.18 47.85 -21.98
C VAL A 2 75.88 47.44 -21.21
N ASN A 3 74.92 48.34 -21.15
CA ASN A 3 73.61 48.13 -20.58
C ASN A 3 72.69 47.47 -21.61
N VAL A 4 72.19 46.29 -21.29
CA VAL A 4 71.20 45.60 -22.13
C VAL A 4 69.85 45.72 -21.40
N HIS A 5 68.97 46.49 -21.95
CA HIS A 5 67.56 46.59 -21.51
C HIS A 5 66.77 45.50 -22.18
N THR A 6 66.33 44.51 -21.42
CA THR A 6 65.39 43.48 -21.85
C THR A 6 63.93 43.99 -21.61
N LYS A 7 63.21 44.23 -22.68
CA LYS A 7 61.79 44.58 -22.66
C LYS A 7 60.98 43.29 -22.51
N PHE A 8 60.25 43.14 -21.37
CA PHE A 8 59.24 42.13 -21.20
C PHE A 8 57.94 42.55 -21.90
N VAL A 9 57.54 41.78 -22.91
CA VAL A 9 56.20 41.94 -23.55
C VAL A 9 55.24 41.02 -22.84
N TRP A 10 54.24 41.64 -22.17
CA TRP A 10 53.12 40.91 -21.60
C TRP A 10 52.09 40.62 -22.70
N VAL A 11 51.92 39.34 -23.02
CA VAL A 11 50.82 38.89 -23.88
C VAL A 11 49.65 38.60 -22.97
N LEU A 12 48.66 39.51 -22.94
CA LEU A 12 47.35 39.23 -22.29
C LEU A 12 46.59 38.25 -23.18
N SER A 13 46.56 36.99 -22.77
CA SER A 13 45.62 36.00 -23.32
C SER A 13 44.24 36.23 -22.73
N VAL A 14 43.35 36.83 -23.52
CA VAL A 14 41.94 36.94 -23.20
C VAL A 14 41.29 35.58 -23.44
N LEU A 15 41.13 34.79 -22.36
CA LEU A 15 40.24 33.63 -22.40
C LEU A 15 38.79 34.09 -22.47
N PRO A 16 37.99 33.63 -23.42
CA PRO A 16 36.56 33.91 -23.40
C PRO A 16 35.95 33.12 -22.21
N PHE A 17 35.49 33.89 -21.22
CA PHE A 17 34.62 33.37 -20.18
C PHE A 17 33.29 33.02 -20.85
N TYR A 18 33.07 31.76 -21.17
CA TYR A 18 31.73 31.23 -21.40
C TYR A 18 30.98 31.27 -20.07
N LEU A 19 30.19 32.33 -19.88
CA LEU A 19 29.13 32.34 -18.87
C LEU A 19 28.12 31.26 -19.26
N PHE A 20 28.28 30.04 -18.71
CA PHE A 20 27.19 29.10 -18.62
C PHE A 20 26.18 29.72 -17.64
N THR A 21 25.22 30.45 -18.16
CA THR A 21 24.00 30.78 -17.44
C THR A 21 23.30 29.44 -17.17
N PHE A 22 23.51 28.88 -15.99
CA PHE A 22 22.63 27.89 -15.43
C PHE A 22 21.29 28.61 -15.20
N LEU A 23 20.44 28.60 -16.21
CA LEU A 23 19.01 28.85 -15.99
C LEU A 23 18.56 27.73 -15.04
N PRO A 24 18.04 28.06 -13.86
CA PRO A 24 17.40 27.06 -13.04
C PRO A 24 16.24 26.52 -13.88
N LEU A 25 16.37 25.29 -14.37
CA LEU A 25 15.25 24.56 -14.94
C LEU A 25 14.29 24.33 -13.77
N ASN A 26 13.45 25.31 -13.45
CA ASN A 26 12.29 25.12 -12.60
C ASN A 26 11.37 24.17 -13.38
N ALA A 27 11.64 22.89 -13.31
CA ALA A 27 10.76 21.86 -13.84
C ALA A 27 9.44 21.99 -13.09
N GLN A 28 8.49 22.69 -13.69
CA GLN A 28 7.15 22.81 -13.13
C GLN A 28 6.58 21.42 -13.02
N LEU A 29 6.26 21.00 -11.78
CA LEU A 29 5.67 19.70 -11.53
C LEU A 29 4.36 19.56 -12.30
N ALA A 30 4.18 18.44 -12.97
CA ALA A 30 2.96 18.11 -13.65
C ALA A 30 1.82 17.89 -12.65
N ARG A 31 0.59 17.99 -13.15
CA ARG A 31 -0.62 17.62 -12.40
C ARG A 31 -1.21 16.36 -12.99
N TYR A 32 -1.57 15.41 -12.16
CA TYR A 32 -2.31 14.23 -12.59
C TYR A 32 -3.71 14.64 -13.11
N ARG A 33 -4.11 14.04 -14.23
CA ARG A 33 -5.42 14.29 -14.84
C ARG A 33 -6.31 13.08 -14.71
N TYR A 34 -7.55 13.30 -14.30
CA TYR A 34 -8.60 12.30 -14.13
C TYR A 34 -9.59 12.28 -15.30
N ASP A 35 -9.18 12.80 -16.48
CA ASP A 35 -10.04 13.09 -17.63
C ASP A 35 -9.93 12.05 -18.75
N PHE A 36 -9.46 10.85 -18.46
CA PHE A 36 -9.46 9.76 -19.43
C PHE A 36 -10.86 9.46 -19.97
N THR A 37 -10.95 8.96 -21.20
CA THR A 37 -12.20 8.65 -21.88
C THR A 37 -12.50 7.16 -21.86
N LEU A 38 -13.79 6.83 -21.93
CA LEU A 38 -14.31 5.47 -22.01
C LEU A 38 -14.82 5.22 -23.41
N ASN A 39 -14.67 4.00 -23.94
CA ASN A 39 -15.16 3.61 -25.26
C ASN A 39 -16.69 3.51 -25.35
N ARG A 40 -17.39 3.52 -24.21
CA ARG A 40 -18.86 3.38 -24.15
C ARG A 40 -19.43 4.05 -22.91
N SER A 41 -20.74 4.28 -22.93
CA SER A 41 -21.56 4.77 -21.83
C SER A 41 -22.77 3.89 -21.63
N ASP A 42 -23.50 4.10 -20.55
CA ASP A 42 -24.70 3.33 -20.15
C ASP A 42 -24.44 1.82 -20.08
N PHE A 43 -23.35 1.43 -19.43
CA PHE A 43 -22.87 0.06 -19.37
C PHE A 43 -22.95 -0.55 -17.96
N VAL A 44 -22.94 -1.86 -17.93
CA VAL A 44 -22.59 -2.70 -16.77
C VAL A 44 -21.57 -3.70 -17.25
N ASP A 45 -20.42 -3.77 -16.61
CA ASP A 45 -19.37 -4.72 -16.93
C ASP A 45 -19.00 -5.55 -15.70
N SER A 46 -18.87 -6.87 -15.89
CA SER A 46 -18.50 -7.82 -14.84
C SER A 46 -17.13 -8.41 -15.18
N ILE A 47 -16.13 -8.07 -14.38
CA ILE A 47 -14.74 -8.42 -14.59
C ILE A 47 -14.37 -9.52 -13.60
N ALA A 48 -13.83 -10.63 -14.10
CA ALA A 48 -13.27 -11.68 -13.25
C ALA A 48 -12.04 -11.14 -12.52
N ILE A 49 -11.96 -11.35 -11.20
CA ILE A 49 -10.86 -10.91 -10.36
C ILE A 49 -10.15 -12.09 -9.71
N GLU A 50 -8.89 -11.87 -9.39
CA GLU A 50 -8.16 -12.77 -8.50
C GLU A 50 -8.20 -12.20 -7.07
N TRP A 51 -8.47 -13.09 -6.11
CA TRP A 51 -8.33 -12.80 -4.68
C TRP A 51 -7.15 -13.60 -4.16
N GLU A 52 -6.03 -12.94 -3.96
CA GLU A 52 -4.79 -13.56 -3.52
C GLU A 52 -4.17 -12.79 -2.36
N ARG A 53 -3.82 -13.50 -1.30
CA ARG A 53 -3.14 -12.95 -0.11
C ARG A 53 -3.83 -11.69 0.46
N GLY A 54 -5.18 -11.65 0.40
CA GLY A 54 -5.96 -10.52 0.92
C GLY A 54 -5.92 -9.26 0.06
N GLN A 55 -5.73 -9.40 -1.26
CA GLN A 55 -5.75 -8.29 -2.22
C GLN A 55 -6.49 -8.67 -3.50
N VAL A 56 -7.09 -7.69 -4.16
CA VAL A 56 -7.85 -7.84 -5.41
C VAL A 56 -6.95 -7.52 -6.59
N PHE A 57 -6.83 -8.46 -7.54
CA PHE A 57 -6.07 -8.26 -8.77
C PHE A 57 -6.98 -8.32 -9.98
N LEU A 58 -6.72 -7.46 -10.95
CA LEU A 58 -7.45 -7.30 -12.19
C LEU A 58 -6.56 -7.67 -13.37
N PRO A 59 -7.08 -8.41 -14.36
CA PRO A 59 -6.44 -8.54 -15.67
C PRO A 59 -6.65 -7.22 -16.43
N VAL A 60 -5.57 -6.59 -16.86
CA VAL A 60 -5.57 -5.36 -17.65
C VAL A 60 -4.89 -5.63 -18.98
N GLU A 61 -5.60 -5.45 -20.07
CA GLU A 61 -5.03 -5.62 -21.41
C GLU A 61 -4.48 -4.30 -21.95
N ILE A 62 -3.23 -4.30 -22.38
CA ILE A 62 -2.55 -3.15 -22.99
C ILE A 62 -1.72 -3.65 -24.16
N GLY A 63 -1.97 -3.14 -25.38
CA GLY A 63 -1.20 -3.51 -26.56
C GLY A 63 -1.25 -5.02 -26.88
N GLY A 64 -2.36 -5.69 -26.59
CA GLY A 64 -2.55 -7.13 -26.81
C GLY A 64 -1.86 -8.05 -25.79
N LYS A 65 -1.28 -7.48 -24.73
CA LYS A 65 -0.71 -8.23 -23.60
C LYS A 65 -1.59 -8.04 -22.36
N THR A 66 -1.75 -9.10 -21.57
CA THR A 66 -2.44 -9.03 -20.27
C THR A 66 -1.44 -8.80 -19.15
N TYR A 67 -1.70 -7.78 -18.37
CA TYR A 67 -0.94 -7.38 -17.17
C TYR A 67 -1.78 -7.61 -15.92
N ARG A 68 -1.14 -7.85 -14.80
CA ARG A 68 -1.79 -8.08 -13.51
C ARG A 68 -1.71 -6.84 -12.63
N PHE A 69 -2.83 -6.15 -12.45
CA PHE A 69 -2.91 -4.90 -11.67
C PHE A 69 -3.61 -5.11 -10.33
N LEU A 70 -3.07 -4.53 -9.28
CA LEU A 70 -3.74 -4.41 -7.98
C LEU A 70 -4.86 -3.37 -8.07
N PHE A 71 -6.04 -3.66 -7.55
CA PHE A 71 -7.09 -2.65 -7.38
C PHE A 71 -7.00 -2.05 -5.99
N ASP A 72 -6.57 -0.80 -5.92
CA ASP A 72 -6.16 -0.11 -4.70
C ASP A 72 -6.90 1.23 -4.53
N THR A 73 -7.90 1.26 -3.66
CA THR A 73 -8.66 2.49 -3.38
C THR A 73 -7.90 3.51 -2.54
N GLY A 74 -6.80 3.13 -1.90
CA GLY A 74 -5.87 4.02 -1.20
C GLY A 74 -4.91 4.76 -2.13
N ALA A 75 -4.75 4.29 -3.38
CA ALA A 75 -3.99 4.98 -4.40
C ALA A 75 -4.85 6.02 -5.13
N ALA A 76 -4.44 7.29 -5.14
CA ALA A 76 -5.17 8.36 -5.82
C ALA A 76 -5.14 8.22 -7.35
N GLN A 77 -4.18 7.50 -7.89
CA GLN A 77 -3.85 7.42 -9.31
C GLN A 77 -3.26 6.06 -9.65
N ALA A 78 -3.31 5.69 -10.93
CA ALA A 78 -2.68 4.47 -11.40
C ALA A 78 -1.16 4.52 -11.24
N VAL A 79 -0.56 3.33 -11.07
CA VAL A 79 0.88 3.11 -10.96
C VAL A 79 1.28 2.02 -11.93
N VAL A 80 2.45 2.16 -12.55
CA VAL A 80 3.13 1.08 -13.27
C VAL A 80 4.53 0.88 -12.69
N TYR A 81 5.03 -0.34 -12.71
CA TYR A 81 6.35 -0.62 -12.17
C TYR A 81 7.41 -0.57 -13.24
N ALA A 82 8.57 0.03 -12.90
CA ALA A 82 9.70 0.21 -13.83
C ALA A 82 10.29 -1.12 -14.33
N ASP A 83 10.13 -2.19 -13.56
CA ASP A 83 10.56 -3.56 -13.90
C ASP A 83 9.47 -4.39 -14.62
N SER A 84 8.29 -3.81 -14.86
CA SER A 84 7.22 -4.34 -15.73
C SER A 84 6.89 -3.29 -16.80
N PRO A 85 7.78 -3.03 -17.75
CA PRO A 85 7.61 -1.95 -18.71
C PRO A 85 6.39 -2.21 -19.61
N ILE A 86 5.56 -1.18 -19.73
CA ILE A 86 4.44 -1.16 -20.65
C ILE A 86 4.89 -0.38 -21.90
N ASP A 87 4.90 -1.08 -23.04
CA ASP A 87 5.30 -0.47 -24.30
C ASP A 87 4.33 0.65 -24.71
N GLY A 88 4.86 1.74 -25.30
CA GLY A 88 4.05 2.84 -25.82
C GLY A 88 3.60 3.88 -24.78
N CYS A 89 4.09 3.82 -23.54
CA CYS A 89 3.92 4.89 -22.56
C CYS A 89 4.55 6.20 -23.06
N ARG A 90 3.83 7.32 -22.93
CA ARG A 90 4.32 8.65 -23.34
C ARG A 90 4.63 9.49 -22.09
N PRO A 91 5.82 10.10 -21.97
CA PRO A 91 6.15 10.99 -20.86
C PRO A 91 5.11 12.13 -20.73
N ALA A 92 4.70 12.42 -19.49
CA ALA A 92 3.75 13.46 -19.15
C ALA A 92 4.27 14.45 -18.09
N GLY A 93 5.53 14.26 -17.63
CA GLY A 93 6.24 15.14 -16.71
C GLY A 93 6.71 14.44 -15.44
N LEU A 94 6.93 15.24 -14.40
CA LEU A 94 7.29 14.79 -13.06
C LEU A 94 6.21 15.21 -12.07
N ILE A 95 5.93 14.38 -11.07
CA ILE A 95 4.93 14.64 -10.04
C ILE A 95 5.45 14.23 -8.66
N ARG A 96 5.06 14.94 -7.61
CA ARG A 96 5.31 14.48 -6.23
C ARG A 96 4.34 13.37 -5.88
N SER A 97 4.87 12.30 -5.32
CA SER A 97 4.11 11.16 -4.84
C SER A 97 4.44 10.88 -3.38
N GLN A 98 3.44 10.49 -2.61
CA GLN A 98 3.57 10.02 -1.22
C GLN A 98 3.15 8.56 -1.17
N ASP A 99 3.90 7.74 -0.46
CA ASP A 99 3.56 6.33 -0.28
C ASP A 99 2.83 6.05 1.05
N ALA A 100 2.47 4.78 1.27
CA ALA A 100 1.73 4.32 2.45
C ALA A 100 2.49 4.54 3.79
N THR A 101 3.82 4.73 3.76
CA THR A 101 4.64 5.04 4.95
C THR A 101 4.71 6.53 5.24
N GLY A 102 4.12 7.36 4.38
CA GLY A 102 4.21 8.82 4.45
C GLY A 102 5.47 9.40 3.80
N ALA A 103 6.36 8.57 3.26
CA ALA A 103 7.53 9.02 2.53
C ALA A 103 7.13 9.67 1.21
N MET A 104 7.88 10.70 0.79
CA MET A 104 7.59 11.48 -0.42
C MET A 104 8.78 11.47 -1.36
N ASP A 105 8.51 11.36 -2.66
CA ASP A 105 9.52 11.49 -3.71
C ASP A 105 8.90 12.11 -4.98
N THR A 106 9.76 12.51 -5.91
CA THR A 106 9.37 12.98 -7.23
C THR A 106 9.54 11.85 -8.24
N VAL A 107 8.45 11.48 -8.89
CA VAL A 107 8.39 10.33 -9.81
C VAL A 107 7.96 10.77 -11.21
N GLN A 108 8.25 9.93 -12.19
CA GLN A 108 7.79 10.16 -13.57
C GLN A 108 6.28 9.95 -13.66
N LEU A 109 5.63 10.83 -14.38
CA LEU A 109 4.24 10.72 -14.85
C LEU A 109 4.26 10.35 -16.32
N VAL A 110 3.45 9.38 -16.71
CA VAL A 110 3.28 8.94 -18.10
C VAL A 110 1.79 8.87 -18.45
N THR A 111 1.50 8.99 -19.75
CA THR A 111 0.20 8.62 -20.30
C THR A 111 0.32 7.21 -20.85
N LEU A 112 -0.55 6.30 -20.40
CA LEU A 112 -0.61 4.92 -20.83
C LEU A 112 -1.20 4.83 -22.25
N PRO A 113 -0.84 3.79 -23.02
CA PRO A 113 -1.64 3.36 -24.17
C PRO A 113 -3.08 3.04 -23.72
N PRO A 114 -4.03 2.94 -24.66
CA PRO A 114 -5.37 2.45 -24.33
C PRO A 114 -5.27 1.14 -23.58
N LEU A 115 -5.95 1.08 -22.42
CA LEU A 115 -6.02 -0.10 -21.59
C LEU A 115 -7.44 -0.64 -21.54
N THR A 116 -7.61 -1.95 -21.45
CA THR A 116 -8.92 -2.61 -21.42
C THR A 116 -9.09 -3.38 -20.12
N LEU A 117 -10.23 -3.15 -19.46
CA LEU A 117 -10.72 -3.86 -18.28
C LEU A 117 -12.04 -4.54 -18.65
N GLY A 118 -12.04 -5.86 -18.79
CA GLY A 118 -13.21 -6.59 -19.31
C GLY A 118 -13.54 -6.13 -20.74
N GLN A 119 -14.68 -5.44 -20.92
CA GLN A 119 -15.09 -4.87 -22.22
C GLN A 119 -14.92 -3.34 -22.26
N LEU A 120 -14.41 -2.74 -21.19
CA LEU A 120 -14.26 -1.30 -21.05
C LEU A 120 -12.85 -0.87 -21.44
N THR A 121 -12.73 -0.09 -22.52
CA THR A 121 -11.45 0.51 -22.93
C THR A 121 -11.34 1.93 -22.42
N LEU A 122 -10.23 2.22 -21.72
CA LEU A 122 -9.89 3.52 -21.18
C LEU A 122 -8.75 4.12 -22.02
N THR A 123 -8.91 5.37 -22.46
CA THR A 123 -7.92 6.08 -23.28
C THR A 123 -7.50 7.38 -22.62
N GLY A 124 -6.18 7.63 -22.56
CA GLY A 124 -5.61 8.83 -21.95
C GLY A 124 -5.38 8.69 -20.45
N CYS A 125 -5.47 7.49 -19.90
CA CYS A 125 -5.09 7.23 -18.50
C CYS A 125 -3.64 7.62 -18.24
N GLN A 126 -3.40 8.30 -17.13
CA GLN A 126 -2.06 8.59 -16.66
C GLN A 126 -1.68 7.57 -15.57
N ALA A 127 -0.38 7.35 -15.40
CA ALA A 127 0.17 6.55 -14.32
C ALA A 127 1.50 7.15 -13.85
N THR A 128 1.82 6.93 -12.59
CA THR A 128 3.17 7.21 -12.06
C THR A 128 4.04 5.96 -12.20
N ILE A 129 5.33 6.17 -12.47
CA ILE A 129 6.30 5.07 -12.54
C ILE A 129 6.98 4.94 -11.18
N HIS A 130 6.90 3.77 -10.58
CA HIS A 130 7.54 3.47 -9.30
C HIS A 130 8.48 2.27 -9.42
N ARG A 131 9.45 2.20 -8.52
CA ARG A 131 10.15 0.95 -8.25
C ARG A 131 9.22 0.04 -7.44
N ARG A 132 9.26 -1.25 -7.72
CA ARG A 132 8.48 -2.25 -6.98
C ARG A 132 8.99 -2.31 -5.53
N PRO A 133 8.13 -2.13 -4.51
CA PRO A 133 8.58 -2.11 -3.10
C PRO A 133 9.17 -3.44 -2.67
N VAL A 134 8.62 -4.54 -3.22
CA VAL A 134 9.09 -5.91 -2.98
C VAL A 134 9.19 -6.61 -4.33
N ALA A 135 10.39 -6.82 -4.81
CA ALA A 135 10.63 -7.54 -6.05
C ALA A 135 10.09 -8.99 -5.94
N GLY A 136 9.78 -9.61 -7.08
CA GLY A 136 9.24 -10.97 -7.13
C GLY A 136 7.75 -11.10 -6.84
N ARG A 137 7.03 -10.03 -6.53
CA ARG A 137 5.57 -10.03 -6.58
C ARG A 137 5.12 -9.98 -8.03
N ASN A 138 4.22 -10.87 -8.42
CA ASN A 138 3.61 -10.87 -9.75
C ASN A 138 2.51 -9.78 -9.83
N ILE A 139 2.91 -8.51 -9.88
CA ILE A 139 2.05 -7.33 -9.99
C ILE A 139 2.71 -6.37 -10.94
N ASP A 140 2.04 -5.97 -12.02
CA ASP A 140 2.60 -5.09 -13.04
C ASP A 140 2.29 -3.63 -12.79
N GLY A 141 1.22 -3.37 -12.03
CA GLY A 141 0.79 -2.01 -11.70
C GLY A 141 -0.35 -1.97 -10.69
N ILE A 142 -0.88 -0.77 -10.51
CA ILE A 142 -2.01 -0.46 -9.63
C ILE A 142 -3.05 0.31 -10.44
N ILE A 143 -4.32 -0.09 -10.33
CA ILE A 143 -5.46 0.75 -10.67
C ILE A 143 -5.92 1.40 -9.38
N GLY A 144 -5.88 2.71 -9.34
CA GLY A 144 -6.23 3.50 -8.16
C GLY A 144 -7.72 3.88 -8.09
N PHE A 145 -8.01 4.80 -7.18
CA PHE A 145 -9.34 5.37 -7.02
C PHE A 145 -9.76 6.28 -8.19
N ASP A 146 -8.87 6.54 -9.13
CA ASP A 146 -9.12 7.33 -10.34
C ASP A 146 -10.28 6.81 -11.19
N LEU A 147 -10.49 5.49 -11.31
CA LEU A 147 -11.69 4.92 -11.93
C LEU A 147 -12.98 5.41 -11.25
N ILE A 148 -13.01 5.35 -9.93
CA ILE A 148 -14.15 5.79 -9.13
C ILE A 148 -14.30 7.31 -9.18
N HIS A 149 -13.18 8.03 -9.12
CA HIS A 149 -13.17 9.48 -9.23
C HIS A 149 -13.74 9.96 -10.57
N ARG A 150 -13.53 9.20 -11.66
CA ARG A 150 -14.11 9.45 -12.98
C ARG A 150 -15.64 9.28 -13.02
N GLY A 151 -16.24 8.70 -11.99
CA GLY A 151 -17.69 8.56 -11.84
C GLY A 151 -18.20 7.12 -11.96
N LEU A 152 -17.32 6.13 -12.08
CA LEU A 152 -17.73 4.73 -12.15
C LEU A 152 -18.07 4.18 -10.77
N SER A 153 -19.28 3.63 -10.64
CA SER A 153 -19.64 2.80 -9.48
C SER A 153 -18.98 1.43 -9.60
N ALA A 154 -18.48 0.91 -8.48
CA ALA A 154 -17.79 -0.37 -8.43
C ALA A 154 -18.34 -1.25 -7.31
N LYS A 155 -18.61 -2.53 -7.58
CA LYS A 155 -18.88 -3.56 -6.56
C LYS A 155 -17.77 -4.59 -6.59
N MET A 156 -17.07 -4.74 -5.48
CA MET A 156 -16.06 -5.77 -5.23
C MET A 156 -16.70 -6.93 -4.49
N ASP A 157 -16.76 -8.10 -5.08
CA ASP A 157 -17.27 -9.32 -4.50
C ASP A 157 -16.25 -10.46 -4.66
N VAL A 158 -15.39 -10.61 -3.66
CA VAL A 158 -14.31 -11.60 -3.71
C VAL A 158 -14.79 -13.03 -3.53
N ARG A 159 -15.98 -13.24 -2.93
CA ARG A 159 -16.60 -14.56 -2.81
C ARG A 159 -16.98 -15.10 -4.19
N ASN A 160 -17.56 -14.24 -5.02
CA ASN A 160 -17.93 -14.56 -6.39
C ASN A 160 -16.81 -14.26 -7.41
N ARG A 161 -15.66 -13.74 -6.94
CA ARG A 161 -14.52 -13.35 -7.78
C ARG A 161 -14.90 -12.37 -8.89
N LEU A 162 -15.68 -11.36 -8.57
CA LEU A 162 -16.19 -10.36 -9.49
C LEU A 162 -15.92 -8.94 -9.03
N LEU A 163 -15.51 -8.10 -9.97
CA LEU A 163 -15.62 -6.64 -9.91
C LEU A 163 -16.68 -6.22 -10.93
N ILE A 164 -17.76 -5.57 -10.47
CA ILE A 164 -18.77 -4.99 -11.35
C ILE A 164 -18.48 -3.50 -11.45
N LEU A 165 -18.29 -2.99 -12.67
CA LEU A 165 -18.14 -1.57 -12.97
C LEU A 165 -19.34 -1.08 -13.79
N THR A 166 -19.82 0.13 -13.48
CA THR A 166 -20.94 0.74 -14.20
C THR A 166 -20.93 2.26 -14.06
N ASP A 167 -21.35 2.97 -15.11
CA ASP A 167 -21.65 4.40 -15.09
C ASP A 167 -23.15 4.68 -14.80
N ARG A 168 -23.99 3.62 -14.76
CA ARG A 168 -25.42 3.72 -14.42
C ARG A 168 -25.59 4.06 -12.94
N LYS A 169 -26.02 5.28 -12.65
CA LYS A 169 -26.11 5.81 -11.27
C LYS A 169 -27.01 5.00 -10.36
N ASP A 170 -28.05 4.38 -10.89
CA ASP A 170 -29.09 3.67 -10.12
C ASP A 170 -28.96 2.15 -10.17
N PHE A 171 -27.92 1.61 -10.82
CA PHE A 171 -27.75 0.17 -10.96
C PHE A 171 -27.76 -0.58 -9.62
N PHE A 172 -27.07 -0.02 -8.62
CA PHE A 172 -27.00 -0.61 -7.27
C PHE A 172 -28.05 -0.07 -6.30
N ARG A 173 -29.12 0.59 -6.78
CA ARG A 173 -30.07 1.26 -5.87
C ARG A 173 -30.85 0.29 -4.96
N ASN A 174 -31.09 -0.94 -5.42
CA ASN A 174 -31.81 -1.99 -4.69
C ASN A 174 -30.90 -2.87 -3.84
N GLU A 175 -29.58 -2.66 -3.91
CA GLU A 175 -28.61 -3.41 -3.11
C GLU A 175 -28.70 -2.95 -1.65
N GLN A 176 -28.97 -3.91 -0.76
CA GLN A 176 -29.06 -3.67 0.67
C GLN A 176 -27.68 -3.83 1.33
N GLY A 177 -27.48 -3.13 2.43
CA GLY A 177 -26.24 -3.17 3.20
C GLY A 177 -26.07 -1.96 4.11
N PHE A 178 -25.00 -1.96 4.84
CA PHE A 178 -24.59 -0.87 5.73
C PHE A 178 -23.78 0.13 4.94
N SER A 179 -23.93 1.44 5.17
CA SER A 179 -23.23 2.42 4.35
C SER A 179 -22.71 3.61 5.13
N ALA A 180 -21.56 4.13 4.69
CA ALA A 180 -20.98 5.36 5.19
C ALA A 180 -20.80 6.38 4.06
N ARG A 181 -20.93 7.66 4.38
CA ARG A 181 -20.48 8.73 3.48
C ARG A 181 -18.96 8.81 3.54
N TYR A 182 -18.33 8.94 2.38
CA TYR A 182 -16.90 9.24 2.32
C TYR A 182 -16.64 10.71 1.98
N LYS A 183 -15.47 11.20 2.41
CA LYS A 183 -14.90 12.47 1.99
C LYS A 183 -13.65 12.18 1.19
N LEU A 184 -13.43 12.92 0.11
CA LEU A 184 -12.16 12.88 -0.60
C LEU A 184 -11.14 13.78 0.13
N LYS A 185 -9.99 13.22 0.42
CA LYS A 185 -8.79 13.90 0.88
C LYS A 185 -7.63 13.38 0.02
N TYR A 186 -6.89 14.25 -0.62
CA TYR A 186 -5.84 13.87 -1.58
C TYR A 186 -6.32 12.90 -2.69
N HIS A 187 -7.58 13.08 -3.14
CA HIS A 187 -8.25 12.27 -4.17
C HIS A 187 -8.55 10.81 -3.77
N VAL A 188 -8.41 10.41 -2.52
CA VAL A 188 -8.77 9.09 -1.99
C VAL A 188 -9.87 9.17 -0.95
N PRO A 189 -10.65 8.09 -0.73
CA PRO A 189 -11.86 8.11 0.10
C PRO A 189 -11.55 7.88 1.57
N TYR A 190 -12.06 8.76 2.42
CA TYR A 190 -12.03 8.62 3.88
C TYR A 190 -13.43 8.46 4.43
N ILE A 191 -13.64 7.50 5.30
CA ILE A 191 -14.89 7.25 6.02
C ILE A 191 -14.71 7.48 7.52
N LYS A 192 -15.82 7.71 8.23
CA LYS A 192 -15.80 7.73 9.69
C LYS A 192 -15.81 6.32 10.23
N VAL A 193 -14.85 6.03 11.13
CA VAL A 193 -14.70 4.78 11.86
C VAL A 193 -14.69 5.09 13.35
N ASN A 194 -15.22 4.18 14.16
CA ASN A 194 -15.13 4.23 15.61
C ASN A 194 -14.35 3.00 16.09
N PRO A 195 -13.08 3.13 16.42
CA PRO A 195 -12.25 2.02 16.89
C PRO A 195 -12.43 1.72 18.38
N ALA A 196 -12.87 2.69 19.20
CA ALA A 196 -13.03 2.48 20.63
C ALA A 196 -13.97 3.52 21.28
N GLY A 197 -14.78 3.07 22.20
CA GLY A 197 -15.65 3.90 23.04
C GLY A 197 -16.37 5.01 22.25
N ARG A 198 -16.19 6.26 22.67
CA ARG A 198 -16.75 7.45 21.99
C ARG A 198 -15.77 8.10 20.99
N TYR A 199 -14.59 7.53 20.77
CA TYR A 199 -13.63 8.06 19.82
C TYR A 199 -14.01 7.69 18.39
N LYS A 200 -13.97 8.67 17.50
CA LYS A 200 -14.25 8.51 16.06
C LYS A 200 -13.16 9.23 15.28
N GLU A 201 -12.72 8.62 14.19
CA GLU A 201 -11.73 9.19 13.29
C GLU A 201 -12.15 9.12 11.82
N LEU A 202 -11.44 9.87 10.97
CA LEU A 202 -11.50 9.72 9.52
C LEU A 202 -10.40 8.74 9.11
N THR A 203 -10.81 7.63 8.53
CA THR A 203 -9.98 6.49 8.17
C THR A 203 -9.97 6.33 6.67
N LEU A 204 -8.80 6.15 6.05
CA LEU A 204 -8.65 5.87 4.63
C LEU A 204 -9.31 4.53 4.31
N PHE A 205 -10.15 4.46 3.29
CA PHE A 205 -10.64 3.20 2.75
C PHE A 205 -9.67 2.71 1.67
N ASP A 206 -8.90 1.66 2.01
CA ASP A 206 -7.68 1.27 1.30
C ASP A 206 -7.64 -0.23 0.99
N THR A 207 -8.08 -0.62 -0.21
CA THR A 207 -8.02 -2.01 -0.67
C THR A 207 -6.61 -2.48 -1.06
N GLY A 208 -5.63 -1.60 -1.07
CA GLY A 208 -4.21 -1.94 -1.20
C GLY A 208 -3.62 -2.54 0.08
N SER A 209 -4.15 -2.16 1.25
CA SER A 209 -3.78 -2.73 2.55
C SER A 209 -4.45 -4.09 2.78
N ARG A 210 -3.69 -5.05 3.33
CA ARG A 210 -4.18 -6.42 3.63
C ARG A 210 -4.87 -6.54 4.98
N SER A 211 -4.66 -5.59 5.88
CA SER A 211 -5.31 -5.61 7.21
C SER A 211 -6.80 -5.33 7.10
N LEU A 212 -7.55 -5.65 8.15
CA LEU A 212 -8.91 -5.12 8.27
C LEU A 212 -8.87 -3.64 8.64
N TYR A 213 -8.07 -3.30 9.64
CA TYR A 213 -7.90 -1.95 10.14
C TYR A 213 -6.47 -1.76 10.62
N GLY A 214 -5.92 -0.58 10.40
CA GLY A 214 -4.66 -0.13 10.97
C GLY A 214 -4.88 1.25 11.58
N MET A 215 -4.44 1.47 12.81
CA MET A 215 -4.59 2.73 13.52
C MET A 215 -3.30 3.54 13.42
N SER A 216 -3.35 4.81 13.01
CA SER A 216 -2.15 5.65 13.07
C SER A 216 -1.73 5.91 14.51
N CYS A 217 -0.42 6.05 14.76
CA CYS A 217 0.08 6.45 16.09
C CYS A 217 -0.58 7.76 16.55
N GLN A 218 -0.72 8.73 15.63
CA GLN A 218 -1.38 10.00 15.93
C GLN A 218 -2.86 9.82 16.32
N SER A 219 -3.57 8.89 15.66
CA SER A 219 -4.96 8.59 15.99
C SER A 219 -5.07 7.88 17.35
N PHE A 220 -4.12 7.01 17.69
CA PHE A 220 -4.10 6.40 19.01
C PHE A 220 -3.89 7.45 20.12
N ASP A 221 -2.96 8.39 19.93
CA ASP A 221 -2.75 9.49 20.89
C ASP A 221 -4.00 10.36 21.05
N ALA A 222 -4.68 10.68 19.96
CA ALA A 222 -5.95 11.40 20.00
C ALA A 222 -7.08 10.59 20.66
N CYS A 223 -7.11 9.28 20.46
CA CYS A 223 -8.02 8.36 21.14
C CYS A 223 -7.77 8.39 22.65
N ARG A 224 -6.53 8.23 23.07
CA ARG A 224 -6.09 8.26 24.47
C ARG A 224 -6.42 9.59 25.14
N ALA A 225 -6.19 10.70 24.46
CA ALA A 225 -6.56 12.03 24.96
C ALA A 225 -8.09 12.17 25.17
N LYS A 226 -8.91 11.45 24.38
CA LYS A 226 -10.37 11.53 24.44
C LYS A 226 -11.04 10.58 25.41
N ILE A 227 -10.55 9.36 25.55
CA ILE A 227 -11.17 8.31 26.36
C ILE A 227 -10.28 7.85 27.54
N GLY A 228 -9.09 8.41 27.71
CA GLY A 228 -8.23 8.17 28.88
C GLY A 228 -7.80 6.70 29.00
N ALA A 229 -7.86 6.18 30.21
CA ALA A 229 -7.44 4.80 30.54
C ALA A 229 -8.16 3.70 29.74
N GLU A 230 -9.36 3.95 29.20
CA GLU A 230 -10.03 3.02 28.30
C GLU A 230 -9.19 2.76 27.03
N ALA A 231 -8.46 3.76 26.52
CA ALA A 231 -7.56 3.55 25.39
C ALA A 231 -6.36 2.65 25.76
N ASP A 232 -5.85 2.79 26.97
CA ASP A 232 -4.73 1.95 27.44
C ASP A 232 -5.15 0.48 27.59
N SER A 233 -6.41 0.19 27.89
CA SER A 233 -6.93 -1.17 27.96
C SER A 233 -7.02 -1.90 26.61
N LEU A 234 -6.90 -1.15 25.49
CA LEU A 234 -6.82 -1.74 24.16
C LEU A 234 -5.44 -2.34 23.86
N ILE A 235 -4.41 -1.99 24.65
CA ILE A 235 -3.03 -2.37 24.38
C ILE A 235 -2.78 -3.79 24.90
N GLU A 236 -2.47 -4.71 23.99
CA GLU A 236 -2.03 -6.07 24.31
C GLU A 236 -0.50 -6.17 24.46
N GLY A 237 0.23 -5.27 23.84
CA GLY A 237 1.68 -5.27 23.87
C GLY A 237 2.30 -4.06 23.20
N ARG A 238 3.60 -3.90 23.39
CA ARG A 238 4.42 -2.84 22.80
C ARG A 238 5.71 -3.46 22.28
N SER A 239 6.20 -2.97 21.17
CA SER A 239 7.52 -3.36 20.66
C SER A 239 8.11 -2.18 19.89
N LEU A 240 9.42 -2.03 19.98
CA LEU A 240 10.16 -1.17 19.07
C LEU A 240 10.30 -1.90 17.74
N GLY A 241 9.80 -1.31 16.63
CA GLY A 241 9.84 -2.02 15.36
C GLY A 241 9.32 -1.19 14.19
N ARG A 242 9.23 -1.87 13.06
CA ARG A 242 8.63 -1.39 11.80
C ARG A 242 8.04 -2.58 11.06
N HIS A 243 6.89 -2.41 10.42
CA HIS A 243 6.21 -3.51 9.72
C HIS A 243 5.64 -3.14 8.35
N ALA A 244 5.56 -1.84 8.02
CA ALA A 244 5.07 -1.39 6.73
C ALA A 244 6.22 -1.12 5.75
N ILE A 245 5.97 -1.43 4.47
CA ILE A 245 6.86 -1.19 3.35
C ILE A 245 6.08 -0.44 2.27
N GLY A 246 6.53 0.78 1.96
CA GLY A 246 5.99 1.60 0.89
C GLY A 246 6.86 1.58 -0.37
N HIS A 247 6.50 2.38 -1.37
CA HIS A 247 7.26 2.51 -2.61
C HIS A 247 8.65 3.12 -2.41
N PHE A 248 8.81 3.95 -1.39
CA PHE A 248 10.05 4.66 -1.09
C PHE A 248 10.85 4.05 0.07
N GLY A 249 10.47 2.86 0.53
CA GLY A 249 11.18 2.11 1.56
C GLY A 249 10.30 1.64 2.71
N SER A 250 10.94 1.14 3.75
CA SER A 250 10.26 0.74 4.99
C SER A 250 9.97 1.97 5.86
N GLU A 251 8.91 1.90 6.66
CA GLU A 251 8.66 2.92 7.68
C GLU A 251 9.83 3.02 8.67
N ARG A 252 9.87 4.13 9.41
CA ARG A 252 10.92 4.37 10.42
C ARG A 252 10.72 3.44 11.61
N LEU A 253 11.82 3.11 12.29
CA LEU A 253 11.78 2.39 13.56
C LEU A 253 11.08 3.25 14.61
N SER A 254 10.05 2.71 15.26
CA SER A 254 9.26 3.41 16.29
C SER A 254 8.60 2.43 17.25
N GLU A 255 8.00 2.94 18.33
CA GLU A 255 7.12 2.12 19.15
C GLU A 255 5.88 1.76 18.33
N VAL A 256 5.58 0.46 18.29
CA VAL A 256 4.37 -0.12 17.70
C VAL A 256 3.53 -0.71 18.83
N LEU A 257 2.28 -0.31 18.91
CA LEU A 257 1.31 -0.87 19.86
C LEU A 257 0.56 -2.01 19.19
N PHE A 258 0.46 -3.13 19.87
CA PHE A 258 -0.42 -4.23 19.53
C PHE A 258 -1.76 -3.98 20.22
N LEU A 259 -2.82 -3.87 19.45
CA LEU A 259 -4.13 -3.45 19.94
C LEU A 259 -5.16 -4.57 19.77
N HIS A 260 -6.01 -4.74 20.76
CA HIS A 260 -7.21 -5.55 20.69
C HIS A 260 -8.46 -4.67 20.81
N LEU A 261 -9.19 -4.55 19.72
CA LEU A 261 -10.43 -3.81 19.65
C LEU A 261 -11.60 -4.79 19.82
N GLN A 262 -12.25 -4.77 20.96
CA GLN A 262 -13.43 -5.60 21.17
C GLN A 262 -14.55 -5.26 20.17
N ARG A 263 -14.61 -4.01 19.73
CA ARG A 263 -15.57 -3.53 18.76
C ARG A 263 -15.00 -2.39 17.93
N LEU A 264 -14.90 -2.60 16.62
CA LEU A 264 -14.61 -1.60 15.59
C LEU A 264 -15.90 -1.32 14.82
N SER A 265 -16.39 -0.09 14.76
CA SER A 265 -17.61 0.24 14.03
C SER A 265 -17.28 1.06 12.77
N ALA A 266 -17.73 0.57 11.62
CA ALA A 266 -17.66 1.23 10.31
C ALA A 266 -18.92 0.93 9.51
N PHE A 267 -19.39 1.84 8.66
CA PHE A 267 -20.61 1.68 7.83
C PHE A 267 -21.91 1.45 8.62
N ASP A 268 -22.00 1.83 9.89
CA ASP A 268 -23.06 1.42 10.82
C ASP A 268 -23.12 -0.10 11.08
N HIS A 269 -21.99 -0.80 10.84
CA HIS A 269 -21.78 -2.21 11.12
C HIS A 269 -20.66 -2.38 12.15
N ALA A 270 -20.72 -3.44 12.96
CA ALA A 270 -19.70 -3.75 13.97
C ALA A 270 -18.83 -4.92 13.55
N PHE A 271 -17.52 -4.74 13.67
CA PHE A 271 -16.53 -5.80 13.62
C PHE A 271 -16.02 -6.04 15.03
N CYS A 272 -16.24 -7.25 15.55
CA CYS A 272 -15.91 -7.62 16.92
C CYS A 272 -14.65 -8.47 16.95
N ASP A 273 -13.89 -8.37 18.03
CA ASP A 273 -12.69 -9.15 18.26
C ASP A 273 -11.62 -8.92 17.17
N VAL A 274 -11.15 -7.67 17.10
CA VAL A 274 -10.22 -7.21 16.05
C VAL A 274 -8.85 -6.97 16.67
N HIS A 275 -7.86 -7.78 16.29
CA HIS A 275 -6.45 -7.52 16.60
C HIS A 275 -5.83 -6.68 15.50
N THR A 276 -5.09 -5.63 15.89
CA THR A 276 -4.46 -4.68 14.96
C THR A 276 -3.18 -4.08 15.52
N LEU A 277 -2.53 -3.25 14.72
CA LEU A 277 -1.29 -2.54 15.07
C LEU A 277 -1.44 -1.05 14.85
N THR A 278 -0.63 -0.28 15.58
CA THR A 278 -0.39 1.11 15.21
C THR A 278 0.61 1.20 14.06
N THR A 279 0.46 2.22 13.19
CA THR A 279 1.32 2.51 12.05
C THR A 279 1.76 3.97 12.05
N GLN A 280 2.90 4.25 11.44
CA GLN A 280 3.37 5.63 11.18
C GLN A 280 2.56 6.31 10.07
N GLY A 281 1.97 5.53 9.17
CA GLY A 281 1.07 6.01 8.12
C GLY A 281 -0.29 6.45 8.64
N GLU A 282 -1.23 6.67 7.73
CA GLU A 282 -2.60 7.03 8.09
C GLU A 282 -3.39 5.80 8.57
N SER A 283 -4.38 6.04 9.46
CA SER A 283 -5.36 4.99 9.80
C SER A 283 -6.10 4.56 8.54
N HIS A 284 -6.25 3.25 8.36
CA HIS A 284 -6.87 2.69 7.17
C HIS A 284 -7.79 1.51 7.48
N LEU A 285 -8.85 1.37 6.69
CA LEU A 285 -9.72 0.22 6.63
C LEU A 285 -9.43 -0.53 5.32
N GLY A 286 -8.84 -1.72 5.44
CA GLY A 286 -8.21 -2.39 4.32
C GLY A 286 -9.02 -3.54 3.72
N ALA A 287 -8.39 -4.23 2.76
CA ALA A 287 -9.01 -5.25 1.93
C ALA A 287 -9.50 -6.49 2.70
N ALA A 288 -8.99 -6.79 3.91
CA ALA A 288 -9.53 -7.89 4.71
C ALA A 288 -11.03 -7.75 5.02
N LEU A 289 -11.59 -6.53 4.91
CA LEU A 289 -13.04 -6.29 4.93
C LEU A 289 -13.79 -7.19 3.94
N LEU A 290 -13.20 -7.43 2.76
CA LEU A 290 -13.80 -8.23 1.68
C LEU A 290 -13.93 -9.72 2.03
N ASN A 291 -13.24 -10.23 3.04
CA ASN A 291 -13.46 -11.59 3.54
C ASN A 291 -14.86 -11.75 4.17
N TYR A 292 -15.44 -10.65 4.65
CA TYR A 292 -16.68 -10.65 5.43
C TYR A 292 -17.89 -10.14 4.64
N GLY A 293 -17.69 -9.46 3.53
CA GLY A 293 -18.77 -8.93 2.72
C GLY A 293 -18.31 -8.31 1.41
N ALA A 294 -19.25 -8.09 0.50
CA ALA A 294 -19.00 -7.30 -0.70
C ALA A 294 -19.02 -5.79 -0.37
N VAL A 295 -18.28 -5.02 -1.16
CA VAL A 295 -18.22 -3.56 -1.01
C VAL A 295 -18.65 -2.87 -2.30
N ILE A 296 -19.55 -1.90 -2.18
CA ILE A 296 -20.00 -1.07 -3.30
C ILE A 296 -19.56 0.36 -3.06
N VAL A 297 -18.86 0.95 -4.03
CA VAL A 297 -18.47 2.36 -4.02
C VAL A 297 -19.35 3.13 -5.00
N LEU A 298 -20.07 4.15 -4.50
CA LEU A 298 -21.04 4.95 -5.23
C LEU A 298 -20.58 6.41 -5.30
N PRO A 299 -19.80 6.81 -6.33
CA PRO A 299 -19.19 8.14 -6.39
C PRO A 299 -20.23 9.28 -6.47
N HIS A 300 -21.31 9.10 -7.20
CA HIS A 300 -22.39 10.08 -7.33
C HIS A 300 -23.14 10.38 -6.02
N LYS A 301 -23.15 9.42 -5.07
CA LYS A 301 -23.72 9.58 -3.71
C LYS A 301 -22.66 9.88 -2.67
N LYS A 302 -21.37 9.82 -3.04
CA LYS A 302 -20.23 9.83 -2.12
C LYS A 302 -20.41 8.84 -0.96
N ARG A 303 -20.81 7.59 -1.29
CA ARG A 303 -21.07 6.52 -0.32
C ARG A 303 -20.27 5.28 -0.64
N ILE A 304 -19.87 4.58 0.41
CA ILE A 304 -19.38 3.20 0.36
C ILE A 304 -20.37 2.35 1.15
N CYS A 305 -20.83 1.25 0.55
CA CYS A 305 -21.77 0.31 1.16
C CYS A 305 -21.04 -1.02 1.40
N PHE A 306 -21.21 -1.57 2.60
CA PHE A 306 -20.73 -2.90 2.99
C PHE A 306 -21.92 -3.86 3.05
N GLN A 307 -21.80 -4.99 2.40
CA GLN A 307 -22.82 -6.04 2.33
C GLN A 307 -22.27 -7.30 2.99
N PRO A 308 -22.52 -7.52 4.30
CA PRO A 308 -22.00 -8.70 4.97
C PRO A 308 -22.58 -9.98 4.35
N TYR A 309 -21.71 -10.95 4.08
CA TYR A 309 -22.13 -12.22 3.47
C TYR A 309 -23.07 -13.06 4.34
N ASN A 310 -23.06 -12.85 5.65
CA ASN A 310 -23.92 -13.53 6.60
C ASN A 310 -25.19 -12.74 6.93
N GLN A 311 -25.40 -11.55 6.34
CA GLN A 311 -26.54 -10.64 6.54
C GLN A 311 -26.75 -10.21 8.00
N GLN A 312 -25.75 -10.37 8.86
CA GLN A 312 -25.84 -9.97 10.28
C GLN A 312 -25.44 -8.50 10.46
N VAL A 313 -25.90 -7.92 11.58
CA VAL A 313 -25.57 -6.53 11.97
C VAL A 313 -24.16 -6.40 12.57
N GLN A 314 -23.51 -7.51 12.86
CA GLN A 314 -22.14 -7.57 13.35
C GLN A 314 -21.39 -8.77 12.78
N THR A 315 -20.09 -8.64 12.71
CA THR A 315 -19.16 -9.68 12.24
C THR A 315 -18.11 -9.93 13.31
N THR A 316 -17.99 -11.17 13.77
CA THR A 316 -16.85 -11.58 14.61
C THR A 316 -15.66 -11.84 13.69
N VAL A 317 -14.58 -11.09 13.88
CA VAL A 317 -13.38 -11.15 13.05
C VAL A 317 -12.49 -12.29 13.53
N ASN A 318 -12.22 -12.32 14.84
CA ASN A 318 -11.42 -13.37 15.49
C ASN A 318 -10.09 -13.60 14.74
N ASN A 319 -9.43 -12.52 14.30
CA ASN A 319 -8.13 -12.61 13.69
C ASN A 319 -7.05 -12.70 14.76
N GLN A 320 -5.93 -13.32 14.42
CA GLN A 320 -4.79 -13.40 15.32
C GLN A 320 -3.94 -12.13 15.23
N GLN A 321 -3.31 -11.77 16.35
CA GLN A 321 -2.32 -10.71 16.39
C GLN A 321 -1.12 -11.05 15.49
N LEU A 322 -0.51 -10.03 14.88
CA LEU A 322 0.73 -10.19 14.14
C LEU A 322 1.86 -10.50 15.14
N ASP A 323 2.47 -11.65 15.04
CA ASP A 323 3.53 -12.09 15.94
C ASP A 323 4.95 -11.73 15.45
N ILE A 324 5.14 -11.62 14.12
CA ILE A 324 6.41 -11.25 13.51
C ILE A 324 6.19 -10.60 12.13
N ALA A 325 6.96 -9.56 11.83
CA ALA A 325 7.04 -8.97 10.50
C ALA A 325 8.49 -8.89 10.03
N PHE A 326 8.70 -9.12 8.74
CA PHE A 326 10.01 -9.01 8.11
C PHE A 326 10.03 -7.82 7.15
N VAL A 327 11.12 -7.07 7.18
CA VAL A 327 11.39 -5.91 6.31
C VAL A 327 12.76 -6.02 5.68
N PRO A 328 13.02 -5.36 4.54
CA PRO A 328 14.36 -5.32 3.96
C PRO A 328 15.29 -4.44 4.81
N GLU A 329 16.47 -4.97 5.12
CA GLU A 329 17.58 -4.28 5.76
C GLU A 329 18.86 -4.60 4.98
N GLY A 330 19.49 -3.59 4.36
CA GLY A 330 20.63 -3.83 3.47
C GLY A 330 20.34 -4.83 2.33
N GLY A 331 19.07 -4.93 1.89
CA GLY A 331 18.62 -5.89 0.87
C GLY A 331 18.33 -7.30 1.40
N LEU A 332 18.61 -7.60 2.67
CA LEU A 332 18.35 -8.89 3.32
C LEU A 332 17.07 -8.83 4.16
N PRO A 333 16.42 -9.97 4.45
CA PRO A 333 15.27 -10.01 5.35
C PRO A 333 15.69 -9.83 6.81
N SER A 334 15.16 -8.79 7.44
CA SER A 334 15.33 -8.52 8.87
C SER A 334 14.01 -8.67 9.61
N VAL A 335 14.06 -9.11 10.86
CA VAL A 335 12.92 -9.06 11.77
C VAL A 335 12.65 -7.58 12.09
N GLY A 336 11.68 -6.99 11.41
CA GLY A 336 11.32 -5.58 11.55
C GLY A 336 10.44 -5.30 12.77
N LEU A 337 9.55 -6.23 13.10
CA LEU A 337 8.68 -6.17 14.28
C LEU A 337 8.50 -7.58 14.84
N ILE A 338 8.47 -7.71 16.14
CA ILE A 338 8.17 -8.97 16.82
C ILE A 338 7.32 -8.71 18.06
N TRP A 339 6.28 -9.54 18.25
CA TRP A 339 5.46 -9.52 19.44
C TRP A 339 6.07 -10.43 20.52
N GLU A 340 6.39 -9.86 21.69
CA GLU A 340 7.09 -10.58 22.75
C GLU A 340 6.28 -11.75 23.34
N GLN A 341 4.94 -11.69 23.25
CA GLN A 341 4.06 -12.77 23.66
C GLN A 341 3.83 -13.82 22.56
N GLY A 342 4.34 -13.55 21.34
CA GLY A 342 4.21 -14.42 20.19
C GLY A 342 5.12 -15.64 20.22
N GLU A 343 4.75 -16.69 19.47
CA GLU A 343 5.55 -17.90 19.34
C GLU A 343 6.97 -17.62 18.81
N PRO A 344 7.17 -16.77 17.74
CA PRO A 344 8.51 -16.53 17.23
C PRO A 344 9.47 -15.93 18.26
N TYR A 345 8.99 -15.06 19.15
CA TYR A 345 9.82 -14.48 20.21
C TYR A 345 10.25 -15.55 21.22
N ARG A 346 9.33 -16.46 21.62
CA ARG A 346 9.65 -17.58 22.52
C ARG A 346 10.64 -18.56 21.91
N LEU A 347 10.58 -18.75 20.60
CA LEU A 347 11.53 -19.59 19.85
C LEU A 347 12.91 -18.95 19.68
N GLY A 348 13.07 -17.66 19.99
CA GLY A 348 14.37 -17.00 19.98
C GLY A 348 14.58 -15.94 18.89
N PHE A 349 13.60 -15.65 18.04
CA PHE A 349 13.69 -14.48 17.14
C PHE A 349 13.71 -13.19 17.95
N ARG A 350 14.49 -12.22 17.47
CA ARG A 350 14.58 -10.88 18.07
C ARG A 350 14.49 -9.81 16.97
N GLN A 351 13.99 -8.65 17.33
CA GLN A 351 13.95 -7.50 16.44
C GLN A 351 15.37 -7.18 15.94
N GLY A 352 15.51 -6.95 14.64
CA GLY A 352 16.78 -6.69 13.97
C GLY A 352 17.56 -7.95 13.53
N ASP A 353 17.10 -9.16 13.87
CA ASP A 353 17.73 -10.39 13.34
C ASP A 353 17.65 -10.45 11.83
N ILE A 354 18.77 -10.71 11.18
CA ILE A 354 18.85 -10.91 9.73
C ILE A 354 18.74 -12.40 9.43
N ILE A 355 17.81 -12.79 8.56
CA ILE A 355 17.71 -14.17 8.08
C ILE A 355 18.77 -14.42 7.01
N THR A 356 19.66 -15.34 7.27
CA THR A 356 20.77 -15.67 6.35
C THR A 356 20.59 -17.02 5.65
N LYS A 357 19.79 -17.94 6.24
CA LYS A 357 19.56 -19.27 5.67
C LYS A 357 18.21 -19.82 6.15
N ILE A 358 17.56 -20.60 5.30
CA ILE A 358 16.36 -21.39 5.64
C ILE A 358 16.62 -22.83 5.20
N ASP A 359 16.58 -23.79 6.14
CA ASP A 359 17.08 -25.14 5.95
C ASP A 359 18.50 -25.11 5.38
N ASP A 360 18.72 -25.71 4.20
CA ASP A 360 20.01 -25.67 3.50
C ASP A 360 20.13 -24.54 2.45
N THR A 361 19.11 -23.73 2.29
CA THR A 361 19.06 -22.67 1.28
C THR A 361 19.58 -21.34 1.83
N PRO A 362 20.71 -20.79 1.36
CA PRO A 362 21.13 -19.43 1.67
C PRO A 362 20.11 -18.41 1.20
N ILE A 363 19.83 -17.40 2.00
CA ILE A 363 18.97 -16.27 1.67
C ILE A 363 19.85 -15.05 1.39
N LEU A 364 19.94 -14.68 0.13
CA LEU A 364 20.82 -13.62 -0.36
C LEU A 364 20.11 -12.30 -0.64
N SER A 365 18.76 -12.30 -0.60
CA SER A 365 17.96 -11.09 -0.79
C SER A 365 16.60 -11.19 -0.10
N PHE A 366 16.01 -10.02 0.16
CA PHE A 366 14.62 -9.93 0.65
C PHE A 366 13.64 -10.54 -0.34
N THR A 367 13.87 -10.36 -1.64
CA THR A 367 13.07 -10.99 -2.70
C THR A 367 13.05 -12.50 -2.59
N GLN A 368 14.23 -13.13 -2.46
CA GLN A 368 14.33 -14.58 -2.32
C GLN A 368 13.57 -15.08 -1.08
N PHE A 369 13.62 -14.33 0.03
CA PHE A 369 12.90 -14.65 1.24
C PHE A 369 11.37 -14.58 1.05
N VAL A 370 10.83 -13.52 0.44
CA VAL A 370 9.37 -13.37 0.28
C VAL A 370 8.78 -14.31 -0.76
N THR A 371 9.60 -14.79 -1.71
CA THR A 371 9.22 -15.78 -2.73
C THR A 371 9.59 -17.20 -2.34
N TYR A 372 10.22 -17.41 -1.17
CA TYR A 372 10.56 -18.74 -0.69
C TYR A 372 9.28 -19.60 -0.59
N PRO A 373 9.30 -20.86 -1.07
CA PRO A 373 8.11 -21.71 -1.16
C PRO A 373 7.74 -22.33 0.20
N PHE A 374 7.38 -21.49 1.16
CA PHE A 374 6.95 -21.96 2.46
C PHE A 374 5.67 -22.79 2.38
N LEU A 375 5.71 -23.96 2.95
CA LEU A 375 4.53 -24.82 3.15
C LEU A 375 3.95 -24.61 4.55
N ILE A 376 2.63 -24.49 4.63
CA ILE A 376 1.92 -24.37 5.91
C ILE A 376 2.02 -25.69 6.65
N GLY A 377 2.31 -25.62 7.97
CA GLY A 377 2.47 -26.79 8.84
C GLY A 377 3.83 -27.47 8.77
N ARG A 378 4.73 -27.00 7.87
CA ARG A 378 6.12 -27.48 7.82
C ARG A 378 6.99 -26.70 8.78
N GLU A 379 7.84 -27.40 9.52
CA GLU A 379 8.93 -26.83 10.32
C GLU A 379 10.13 -26.50 9.40
N TYR A 380 10.72 -25.34 9.62
CA TYR A 380 11.92 -24.85 8.93
C TYR A 380 12.99 -24.47 9.95
N LEU A 381 14.25 -24.70 9.58
CA LEU A 381 15.40 -24.27 10.36
C LEU A 381 15.90 -22.92 9.82
N PHE A 382 15.64 -21.84 10.55
CA PHE A 382 16.14 -20.52 10.24
C PHE A 382 17.53 -20.31 10.84
N THR A 383 18.51 -19.89 10.06
CA THR A 383 19.76 -19.33 10.57
C THR A 383 19.64 -17.81 10.54
N VAL A 384 19.73 -17.21 11.71
CA VAL A 384 19.64 -15.76 11.90
C VAL A 384 20.93 -15.21 12.42
N LYS A 385 21.23 -13.94 12.09
CA LYS A 385 22.41 -13.20 12.54
C LYS A 385 21.95 -11.95 13.29
N ASP A 386 22.38 -11.78 14.52
CA ASP A 386 22.06 -10.59 15.31
C ASP A 386 22.91 -9.37 14.92
N ALA A 387 22.63 -8.19 15.50
CA ALA A 387 23.34 -6.95 15.24
C ALA A 387 24.85 -7.01 15.59
N ARG A 388 25.28 -7.96 16.46
CA ARG A 388 26.68 -8.20 16.81
C ARG A 388 27.37 -9.19 15.85
N GLY A 389 26.64 -9.71 14.88
CA GLY A 389 27.12 -10.69 13.93
C GLY A 389 27.11 -12.14 14.43
N ILE A 390 26.51 -12.42 15.59
CA ILE A 390 26.42 -13.76 16.16
C ILE A 390 25.29 -14.52 15.45
N SER A 391 25.62 -15.69 14.92
CA SER A 391 24.64 -16.57 14.26
C SER A 391 24.03 -17.55 15.24
N ARG A 392 22.72 -17.79 15.12
CA ARG A 392 21.98 -18.82 15.86
C ARG A 392 20.94 -19.47 14.95
N GLN A 393 20.51 -20.66 15.34
CA GLN A 393 19.51 -21.43 14.61
C GLN A 393 18.19 -21.47 15.39
N ILE A 394 17.08 -21.31 14.68
CA ILE A 394 15.74 -21.29 15.25
C ILE A 394 14.84 -22.20 14.40
N ARG A 395 14.18 -23.16 15.04
CA ARG A 395 13.16 -23.99 14.40
C ARG A 395 11.80 -23.32 14.54
N TRP A 396 11.10 -23.17 13.43
CA TRP A 396 9.78 -22.54 13.43
C TRP A 396 8.87 -23.19 12.39
N THR A 397 7.67 -23.57 12.85
CA THR A 397 6.62 -24.10 11.99
C THR A 397 5.73 -22.97 11.49
N ARG A 398 5.69 -22.77 10.18
CA ARG A 398 4.82 -21.75 9.60
C ARG A 398 3.36 -22.20 9.70
N GLN A 399 2.61 -21.55 10.56
CA GLN A 399 1.19 -21.81 10.72
C GLN A 399 0.36 -20.99 9.72
N LYS A 400 -0.82 -21.50 9.34
CA LYS A 400 -1.81 -20.71 8.60
C LYS A 400 -2.38 -19.68 9.58
N LYS A 401 -2.10 -18.40 9.37
CA LYS A 401 -2.82 -17.35 10.10
C LYS A 401 -4.29 -17.41 9.69
N ARG A 402 -5.17 -17.55 10.66
CA ARG A 402 -6.63 -17.52 10.50
C ARG A 402 -7.13 -16.08 10.34
#